data_1c895ade35d80c9a5fe3a4f0454acdd8
#
_entry.id   1c895ade35d80c9a5fe3a4f0454acdd8
#
_cell.length_a   1.000
_cell.length_b   1.000
_cell.length_c   1.000
_cell.angle_alpha   90.00
_cell.angle_beta   90.00
_cell.angle_gamma   90.00
#
_symmetry.space_group_name_H-M   'P 1'
#
loop_
_entity.id
_entity.type
_entity.pdbx_description
1 polymer ?
#
loop_
_entity_poly.entity_id
_entity_poly.type
_entity_poly.pdbx_seq_one_letter_code
_entity_poly.pdbx_strand_id
1 'polypeptide(L)'
;MKSEFTEVTILGIAQDGGVPQTGCSCENCISAHINHTFRRSAVSCGVRGIDDSLHLIEVGRNIAEQLNLWSNKMDSKEIRIPDTISITHVHFGHIDGLGQFGKEVMDVREMPFYASKASIKNLKKRELISPFD
;
A
#
# COMPACT_ATOMS: atom_id res chain seq x y z
N MET A 1 4.22 1.72 20.69
CA MET A 1 5.48 1.74 21.46
C MET A 1 6.53 2.52 20.71
N LYS A 2 7.18 3.45 21.35
CA LYS A 2 8.25 4.23 20.71
C LYS A 2 9.47 3.33 20.43
N SER A 3 10.08 3.50 19.26
CA SER A 3 11.31 2.80 18.88
C SER A 3 12.52 3.74 19.03
N GLU A 4 13.70 3.18 19.23
CA GLU A 4 14.94 3.95 19.19
C GLU A 4 15.34 4.35 17.77
N PHE A 5 14.75 3.68 16.77
CA PHE A 5 15.13 3.84 15.37
C PHE A 5 13.91 4.04 14.50
N THR A 6 14.09 4.76 13.40
CA THR A 6 13.15 4.74 12.29
C THR A 6 13.28 3.40 11.57
N GLU A 7 12.17 2.71 11.37
CA GLU A 7 12.14 1.40 10.73
C GLU A 7 11.51 1.50 9.35
N VAL A 8 12.16 0.89 8.37
CA VAL A 8 11.65 0.79 7.00
C VAL A 8 11.34 -0.68 6.71
N THR A 9 10.10 -0.95 6.32
CA THR A 9 9.67 -2.29 5.95
C THR A 9 9.29 -2.33 4.48
N ILE A 10 9.91 -3.21 3.71
CA ILE A 10 9.54 -3.44 2.32
C ILE A 10 8.26 -4.29 2.30
N LEU A 11 7.20 -3.76 1.72
CA LEU A 11 5.89 -4.40 1.68
C LEU A 11 5.55 -5.02 0.33
N GLY A 12 6.28 -4.66 -0.71
CA GLY A 12 6.12 -5.22 -2.04
C GLY A 12 7.29 -4.86 -2.92
N ILE A 13 7.61 -5.75 -3.86
CA ILE A 13 8.78 -5.62 -4.74
C ILE A 13 8.44 -5.87 -6.22
N ALA A 14 7.23 -6.28 -6.53
CA ALA A 14 6.82 -6.57 -7.90
C ALA A 14 6.44 -5.29 -8.64
N GLN A 15 6.40 -5.40 -9.97
CA GLN A 15 5.84 -4.36 -10.82
C GLN A 15 4.33 -4.25 -10.60
N ASP A 16 3.71 -3.30 -11.26
CA ASP A 16 2.32 -2.86 -11.09
C ASP A 16 1.29 -3.99 -10.97
N GLY A 17 1.45 -5.05 -11.75
CA GLY A 17 0.51 -6.17 -11.74
C GLY A 17 0.68 -7.13 -10.56
N GLY A 18 1.80 -7.10 -9.86
CA GLY A 18 2.13 -8.09 -8.84
C GLY A 18 2.38 -9.49 -9.43
N VAL A 19 2.59 -10.48 -8.55
CA VAL A 19 2.69 -11.89 -8.94
C VAL A 19 1.77 -12.68 -8.00
N PRO A 20 0.74 -13.39 -8.48
CA PRO A 20 0.35 -13.54 -9.88
C PRO A 20 -0.25 -12.25 -10.45
N GLN A 21 0.05 -11.95 -11.70
CA GLN A 21 -0.60 -10.86 -12.42
C GLN A 21 -1.93 -11.32 -12.98
N THR A 22 -2.93 -10.46 -12.97
CA THR A 22 -4.25 -10.75 -13.53
C THR A 22 -4.15 -11.17 -15.00
N GLY A 23 -4.72 -12.34 -15.31
CA GLY A 23 -4.74 -12.90 -16.67
C GLY A 23 -3.44 -13.50 -17.16
N CYS A 24 -2.39 -13.54 -16.34
CA CYS A 24 -1.10 -14.08 -16.73
C CYS A 24 -1.02 -15.59 -16.47
N SER A 25 -0.62 -16.36 -17.48
CA SER A 25 -0.44 -17.81 -17.40
C SER A 25 1.03 -18.25 -17.49
N CYS A 26 1.98 -17.33 -17.24
CA CYS A 26 3.39 -17.69 -17.19
C CYS A 26 3.68 -18.60 -16.00
N GLU A 27 4.81 -19.28 -16.04
CA GLU A 27 5.22 -20.24 -15.01
C GLU A 27 5.20 -19.61 -13.61
N ASN A 28 5.74 -18.41 -13.45
CA ASN A 28 5.77 -17.73 -12.15
C ASN A 28 4.38 -17.41 -11.61
N CYS A 29 3.48 -16.92 -12.47
CA CYS A 29 2.12 -16.57 -12.05
C CYS A 29 1.29 -17.81 -11.72
N ILE A 30 1.40 -18.87 -12.52
CA ILE A 30 0.74 -20.15 -12.24
C ILE A 30 1.26 -20.73 -10.93
N SER A 31 2.57 -20.74 -10.72
CA SER A 31 3.15 -21.22 -9.46
C SER A 31 2.65 -20.43 -8.25
N ALA A 32 2.50 -19.13 -8.38
CA ALA A 32 1.99 -18.26 -7.31
C ALA A 32 0.50 -18.47 -7.02
N HIS A 33 -0.29 -18.90 -8.00
CA HIS A 33 -1.67 -19.31 -7.76
C HIS A 33 -1.74 -20.59 -6.91
N ILE A 34 -0.83 -21.53 -7.16
CA ILE A 34 -0.79 -22.83 -6.47
C ILE A 34 -0.17 -22.67 -5.07
N ASN A 35 0.94 -21.94 -4.97
CA ASN A 35 1.68 -21.77 -3.73
C ASN A 35 1.83 -20.29 -3.38
N HIS A 36 1.16 -19.85 -2.32
CA HIS A 36 1.12 -18.46 -1.90
C HIS A 36 2.50 -17.90 -1.49
N THR A 37 3.47 -18.75 -1.15
CA THR A 37 4.83 -18.30 -0.82
C THR A 37 5.55 -17.67 -2.02
N PHE A 38 5.09 -17.96 -3.24
CA PHE A 38 5.64 -17.37 -4.47
C PHE A 38 4.97 -16.04 -4.86
N ARG A 39 3.97 -15.61 -4.14
CA ARG A 39 3.30 -14.33 -4.40
C ARG A 39 4.21 -13.16 -4.08
N ARG A 40 4.09 -12.14 -4.91
CA ARG A 40 4.79 -10.86 -4.72
C ARG A 40 3.81 -9.72 -4.94
N SER A 41 3.69 -8.86 -3.95
CA SER A 41 2.87 -7.66 -4.06
C SER A 41 3.59 -6.57 -4.87
N ALA A 42 2.81 -5.69 -5.48
CA ALA A 42 3.34 -4.51 -6.13
C ALA A 42 4.12 -3.64 -5.13
N VAL A 43 5.05 -2.86 -5.63
CA VAL A 43 5.98 -2.07 -4.82
C VAL A 43 5.24 -1.23 -3.75
N SER A 44 5.71 -1.34 -2.53
CA SER A 44 5.22 -0.53 -1.40
C SER A 44 6.23 -0.60 -0.26
N CYS A 45 6.21 0.43 0.57
CA CYS A 45 7.12 0.56 1.69
C CYS A 45 6.40 1.20 2.88
N GLY A 46 6.61 0.67 4.06
CA GLY A 46 6.15 1.26 5.31
C GLY A 46 7.30 1.87 6.09
N VAL A 47 7.11 3.07 6.60
CA VAL A 47 8.08 3.73 7.47
C VAL A 47 7.44 3.97 8.83
N ARG A 48 8.05 3.42 9.87
CA ARG A 48 7.64 3.66 11.26
C ARG A 48 8.60 4.63 11.90
N GLY A 49 8.08 5.78 12.31
CA GLY A 49 8.87 6.79 13.02
C GLY A 49 9.22 6.38 14.45
N ILE A 50 10.17 7.07 15.06
CA ILE A 50 10.55 6.85 16.46
C ILE A 50 9.42 7.15 17.43
N ASP A 51 8.47 7.98 17.02
CA ASP A 51 7.24 8.33 17.76
C ASP A 51 6.10 7.31 17.54
N ASP A 52 6.38 6.21 16.87
CA ASP A 52 5.42 5.17 16.48
C ASP A 52 4.44 5.60 15.39
N SER A 53 4.64 6.74 14.73
CA SER A 53 3.86 7.13 13.57
C SER A 53 4.13 6.22 12.36
N LEU A 54 3.10 5.94 11.57
CA LEU A 54 3.18 5.04 10.43
C LEU A 54 2.95 5.79 9.12
N HIS A 55 3.88 5.67 8.20
CA HIS A 55 3.85 6.34 6.91
C HIS A 55 3.94 5.29 5.80
N LEU A 56 2.90 5.20 4.97
CA LEU A 56 2.85 4.25 3.86
C LEU A 56 3.21 4.96 2.57
N ILE A 57 4.10 4.34 1.79
CA ILE A 57 4.53 4.83 0.47
C ILE A 57 4.06 3.83 -0.56
N GLU A 58 3.30 4.29 -1.54
CA GLU A 58 2.65 3.52 -2.60
C GLU A 58 1.51 2.64 -2.09
N VAL A 59 0.37 2.69 -2.79
CA VAL A 59 -0.84 1.96 -2.42
C VAL A 59 -1.36 1.16 -3.62
N GLY A 60 -0.89 -0.06 -3.75
CA GLY A 60 -1.32 -0.98 -4.79
C GLY A 60 -2.49 -1.86 -4.37
N ARG A 61 -2.87 -2.76 -5.25
CA ARG A 61 -4.02 -3.66 -5.05
C ARG A 61 -3.90 -4.63 -3.86
N ASN A 62 -2.67 -4.90 -3.42
CA ASN A 62 -2.42 -5.85 -2.33
C ASN A 62 -2.39 -5.19 -0.96
N ILE A 63 -2.99 -4.01 -0.81
CA ILE A 63 -2.89 -3.23 0.42
C ILE A 63 -3.37 -3.98 1.66
N ALA A 64 -4.38 -4.82 1.56
CA ALA A 64 -4.88 -5.60 2.69
C ALA A 64 -3.80 -6.53 3.25
N GLU A 65 -3.15 -7.32 2.39
CA GLU A 65 -2.07 -8.22 2.78
C GLU A 65 -0.83 -7.45 3.24
N GLN A 66 -0.56 -6.31 2.63
CA GLN A 66 0.58 -5.46 2.98
C GLN A 66 0.43 -4.85 4.37
N LEU A 67 -0.75 -4.35 4.72
CA LEU A 67 -1.01 -3.86 6.07
C LEU A 67 -0.92 -4.97 7.11
N ASN A 68 -1.40 -6.17 6.79
CA ASN A 68 -1.25 -7.33 7.65
C ASN A 68 0.22 -7.71 7.85
N LEU A 69 1.00 -7.77 6.78
CA LEU A 69 2.44 -8.06 6.85
C LEU A 69 3.16 -7.04 7.72
N TRP A 70 2.89 -5.75 7.51
CA TRP A 70 3.50 -4.66 8.27
C TRP A 70 3.15 -4.74 9.75
N SER A 71 1.88 -4.96 10.06
CA SER A 71 1.41 -5.10 11.44
C SER A 71 2.07 -6.28 12.15
N ASN A 72 2.21 -7.41 11.46
CA ASN A 72 2.91 -8.59 11.99
C ASN A 72 4.40 -8.30 12.25
N LYS A 73 5.06 -7.56 11.37
CA LYS A 73 6.46 -7.15 11.56
C LYS A 73 6.65 -6.24 12.77
N MET A 74 5.61 -5.52 13.15
CA MET A 74 5.61 -4.66 14.35
C MET A 74 5.11 -5.39 15.60
N ASP A 75 4.88 -6.69 15.53
CA ASP A 75 4.30 -7.51 16.61
C ASP A 75 2.94 -7.00 17.09
N SER A 76 2.18 -6.35 16.21
CA SER A 76 0.84 -5.88 16.52
C SER A 76 -0.18 -7.00 16.39
N LYS A 77 -1.06 -7.14 17.36
CA LYS A 77 -2.18 -8.08 17.30
C LYS A 77 -3.31 -7.59 16.41
N GLU A 78 -3.38 -6.30 16.18
CA GLU A 78 -4.39 -5.66 15.33
C GLU A 78 -3.75 -5.13 14.06
N ILE A 79 -4.54 -5.03 13.02
CA ILE A 79 -4.09 -4.36 11.79
C ILE A 79 -3.96 -2.87 12.08
N ARG A 80 -2.76 -2.35 11.95
CA ARG A 80 -2.51 -0.93 12.13
C ARG A 80 -2.72 -0.19 10.82
N ILE A 81 -3.40 0.94 10.91
CA ILE A 81 -3.67 1.81 9.77
C ILE A 81 -2.59 2.89 9.72
N PRO A 82 -2.06 3.24 8.53
CA PRO A 82 -1.06 4.29 8.44
C PRO A 82 -1.64 5.66 8.83
N ASP A 83 -0.78 6.49 9.38
CA ASP A 83 -1.12 7.89 9.71
C ASP A 83 -1.05 8.79 8.48
N THR A 84 -0.21 8.45 7.50
CA THR A 84 -0.08 9.19 6.25
C THR A 84 0.14 8.27 5.06
N ILE A 85 -0.23 8.76 3.88
CA ILE A 85 0.02 8.11 2.60
C ILE A 85 0.87 9.03 1.72
N SER A 86 1.86 8.47 1.04
CA SER A 86 2.66 9.17 0.03
C SER A 86 2.67 8.38 -1.26
N ILE A 87 2.49 9.05 -2.38
CA ILE A 87 2.51 8.46 -3.72
C ILE A 87 3.61 9.13 -4.53
N THR A 88 4.50 8.35 -5.13
CA THR A 88 5.60 8.88 -5.94
C THR A 88 5.15 9.33 -7.32
N HIS A 89 4.24 8.59 -7.93
CA HIS A 89 3.67 8.88 -9.25
C HIS A 89 2.39 8.06 -9.47
N VAL A 90 1.69 8.31 -10.56
CA VAL A 90 0.35 7.75 -10.79
C VAL A 90 0.31 6.55 -11.75
N HIS A 91 1.40 5.79 -11.86
CA HIS A 91 1.31 4.49 -12.50
C HIS A 91 0.38 3.58 -11.70
N PHE A 92 -0.30 2.69 -12.38
CA PHE A 92 -1.44 1.95 -11.85
C PHE A 92 -1.12 1.18 -10.57
N GLY A 93 -0.01 0.46 -10.51
CA GLY A 93 0.37 -0.33 -9.35
C GLY A 93 0.72 0.46 -8.09
N HIS A 94 0.87 1.78 -8.21
CA HIS A 94 1.16 2.67 -7.08
C HIS A 94 -0.10 3.30 -6.48
N ILE A 95 -1.24 3.20 -7.17
CA ILE A 95 -2.46 3.94 -6.80
C ILE A 95 -3.74 3.09 -6.79
N ASP A 96 -3.74 1.90 -7.36
CA ASP A 96 -4.98 1.14 -7.55
C ASP A 96 -5.60 0.57 -6.27
N GLY A 97 -4.88 0.66 -5.15
CA GLY A 97 -5.41 0.33 -3.82
C GLY A 97 -6.04 1.51 -3.07
N LEU A 98 -5.94 2.73 -3.59
CA LEU A 98 -6.45 3.93 -2.90
C LEU A 98 -7.95 3.87 -2.60
N GLY A 99 -8.73 3.22 -3.43
CA GLY A 99 -10.16 3.04 -3.21
C GLY A 99 -10.49 2.27 -1.93
N GLN A 100 -9.57 1.47 -1.41
CA GLN A 100 -9.76 0.73 -0.16
C GLN A 100 -9.89 1.65 1.06
N PHE A 101 -9.34 2.86 0.98
CA PHE A 101 -9.46 3.86 2.05
C PHE A 101 -10.83 4.56 2.05
N GLY A 102 -11.61 4.38 0.99
CA GLY A 102 -12.88 5.04 0.78
C GLY A 102 -14.01 4.52 1.67
N LYS A 103 -15.16 5.18 1.54
CA LYS A 103 -16.33 5.00 2.37
C LYS A 103 -16.84 3.55 2.43
N GLU A 104 -16.69 2.81 1.34
CA GLU A 104 -17.25 1.45 1.25
C GLU A 104 -16.37 0.40 1.93
N VAL A 105 -15.13 0.74 2.32
CA VAL A 105 -14.20 -0.20 2.94
C VAL A 105 -13.71 0.34 4.28
N MET A 106 -12.68 1.19 4.30
CA MET A 106 -12.08 1.68 5.55
C MET A 106 -12.75 2.94 6.10
N ASP A 107 -13.42 3.69 5.24
CA ASP A 107 -14.05 4.98 5.56
C ASP A 107 -13.07 5.95 6.26
N VAL A 108 -11.85 6.00 5.78
CA VAL A 108 -10.84 6.91 6.28
C VAL A 108 -11.22 8.36 5.95
N ARG A 109 -10.99 9.25 6.91
CA ARG A 109 -11.29 10.68 6.75
C ARG A 109 -10.09 11.51 7.17
N GLU A 110 -9.84 12.56 6.38
CA GLU A 110 -8.82 13.58 6.69
C GLU A 110 -7.41 12.99 6.90
N MET A 111 -7.09 11.86 6.27
CA MET A 111 -5.74 11.30 6.33
C MET A 111 -4.79 12.16 5.47
N PRO A 112 -3.68 12.66 6.02
CA PRO A 112 -2.68 13.39 5.23
C PRO A 112 -2.19 12.54 4.04
N PHE A 113 -2.23 13.15 2.85
CA PHE A 113 -1.87 12.53 1.59
C PHE A 113 -0.85 13.40 0.86
N TYR A 114 0.28 12.82 0.51
CA TYR A 114 1.40 13.52 -0.09
C TYR A 114 1.68 12.99 -1.50
N ALA A 115 1.68 13.90 -2.47
CA ALA A 115 2.03 13.61 -3.86
C ALA A 115 2.38 14.91 -4.56
N SER A 116 2.96 14.83 -5.77
CA SER A 116 3.21 16.02 -6.58
C SER A 116 1.90 16.69 -7.00
N LYS A 117 1.96 17.98 -7.32
CA LYS A 117 0.78 18.72 -7.84
C LYS A 117 0.19 18.04 -9.07
N ALA A 118 1.04 17.54 -9.98
CA ALA A 118 0.59 16.84 -11.18
C ALA A 118 -0.13 15.52 -10.83
N SER A 119 0.40 14.77 -9.88
CA SER A 119 -0.24 13.53 -9.40
C SER A 119 -1.58 13.82 -8.73
N ILE A 120 -1.65 14.82 -7.86
CA ILE A 120 -2.91 15.23 -7.21
C ILE A 120 -3.97 15.58 -8.25
N LYS A 121 -3.61 16.40 -9.25
CA LYS A 121 -4.52 16.78 -10.33
C LYS A 121 -5.05 15.56 -11.09
N ASN A 122 -4.18 14.60 -11.38
CA ASN A 122 -4.57 13.36 -12.07
C ASN A 122 -5.51 12.52 -11.21
N LEU A 123 -5.21 12.34 -9.94
CA LEU A 123 -6.01 11.55 -9.01
C LEU A 123 -7.39 12.18 -8.76
N LYS A 124 -7.48 13.50 -8.70
CA LYS A 124 -8.77 14.21 -8.60
C LYS A 124 -9.64 13.95 -9.81
N LYS A 125 -9.08 13.97 -11.02
CA LYS A 125 -9.82 13.63 -12.24
C LYS A 125 -10.37 12.21 -12.24
N ARG A 126 -9.68 11.28 -11.57
CA ARG A 126 -10.08 9.89 -11.43
C ARG A 126 -10.97 9.64 -10.20
N GLU A 127 -11.23 10.67 -9.41
CA GLU A 127 -11.98 10.58 -8.15
C GLU A 127 -11.40 9.58 -7.14
N LEU A 128 -10.07 9.37 -7.18
CA LEU A 128 -9.40 8.38 -6.35
C LEU A 128 -8.96 8.90 -4.98
N ILE A 129 -8.97 10.21 -4.77
CA ILE A 129 -8.47 10.81 -3.51
C ILE A 129 -9.55 11.48 -2.68
N SER A 130 -10.83 11.29 -3.00
CA SER A 130 -11.91 11.81 -2.17
C SER A 130 -11.83 11.37 -0.69
N PRO A 131 -11.30 10.18 -0.34
CA PRO A 131 -11.12 9.82 1.06
C PRO A 131 -10.13 10.69 1.83
N PHE A 132 -9.29 11.43 1.12
CA PHE A 132 -8.20 12.23 1.70
C PHE A 132 -8.46 13.74 1.64
N ASP A 133 -9.61 14.16 1.11
CA ASP A 133 -10.00 15.57 1.01
C ASP A 133 -10.40 16.19 2.36
#